data_fce03c2aad46332b12e66e1af1dd22a5
#
_entry.id   fce03c2aad46332b12e66e1af1dd22a5
#
_cell.length_a   1.000
_cell.length_b   1.000
_cell.length_c   1.000
_cell.angle_alpha   90.00
_cell.angle_beta   90.00
_cell.angle_gamma   90.00
#
_symmetry.space_group_name_H-M   'P 1'
#
loop_
_entity.id
_entity.type
_entity.pdbx_description
1 polymer ?
#
loop_
_entity_poly.entity_id
_entity_poly.type
_entity_poly.pdbx_seq_one_letter_code
_entity_poly.pdbx_strand_id
1 'polypeptide(L)'
;LPFAEGGQGAVFRGYLGGEIVCLKKISMVGVPALKRTKMLSSFKTELGIMIRLRHPRTVQVLGVVTTNPTFLGLVMEYLPGGSLRHALDRDDEVITPEYQRFWTADVALGMAHLYSCKIEHRDLKTHNVLLTHDGRCKVTDFGLSRCEELKTFTTTATMRDSVAGTPAFMAPELFEDNTFTEKSDVYSYAVVLWEIYDRGIPWAGLKPQQILYKLIKEQRLDVPKSMPRDLSSLMERAWAQDPDARPSFADICKELQATTPRRPSSISRPWSASSPTAGDAPPPASVASGQGSSRS
;
A
#
# COMPACT_ATOMS: atom_id res chain seq x y z
N LEU A 1 13.38 16.49 -6.45
CA LEU A 1 13.62 15.61 -5.30
C LEU A 1 12.44 14.66 -5.15
N PRO A 2 12.65 13.39 -4.69
CA PRO A 2 11.54 12.50 -4.37
C PRO A 2 10.73 13.11 -3.20
N PHE A 3 9.41 12.95 -3.20
CA PHE A 3 8.58 13.38 -2.07
C PHE A 3 8.33 12.23 -1.08
N ALA A 4 8.64 10.99 -1.47
CA ALA A 4 8.67 9.83 -0.59
C ALA A 4 9.77 8.87 -1.05
N GLU A 5 10.51 8.31 -0.10
CA GLU A 5 11.48 7.25 -0.32
C GLU A 5 11.17 6.10 0.63
N GLY A 6 11.21 4.88 0.12
CA GLY A 6 10.96 3.68 0.92
C GLY A 6 11.66 2.47 0.31
N GLY A 7 11.61 1.34 1.00
CA GLY A 7 12.27 0.11 0.58
C GLY A 7 11.87 -0.42 -0.81
N GLN A 8 10.79 0.11 -1.38
CA GLN A 8 10.29 -0.28 -2.71
C GLN A 8 10.58 0.74 -3.82
N GLY A 9 11.43 1.74 -3.58
CA GLY A 9 11.84 2.75 -4.58
C GLY A 9 11.47 4.18 -4.17
N ALA A 10 11.94 5.13 -4.97
CA ALA A 10 11.68 6.55 -4.80
C ALA A 10 10.44 6.99 -5.58
N VAL A 11 9.60 7.80 -4.94
CA VAL A 11 8.34 8.30 -5.50
C VAL A 11 8.47 9.78 -5.82
N PHE A 12 8.08 10.13 -7.04
CA PHE A 12 8.18 11.49 -7.58
C PHE A 12 6.81 12.00 -8.02
N ARG A 13 6.59 13.29 -7.86
CA ARG A 13 5.45 13.98 -8.46
C ARG A 13 5.78 14.31 -9.91
N GLY A 14 4.83 14.15 -10.82
CA GLY A 14 4.95 14.49 -12.23
C GLY A 14 3.64 14.99 -12.81
N TYR A 15 3.63 15.22 -14.12
CA TYR A 15 2.43 15.64 -14.85
C TYR A 15 2.22 14.72 -16.06
N LEU A 16 0.97 14.31 -16.28
CA LEU A 16 0.53 13.54 -17.44
C LEU A 16 -0.73 14.20 -17.99
N GLY A 17 -0.65 14.77 -19.20
CA GLY A 17 -1.78 15.48 -19.81
C GLY A 17 -2.30 16.69 -19.01
N GLY A 18 -1.45 17.33 -18.21
CA GLY A 18 -1.83 18.45 -17.33
C GLY A 18 -2.24 18.04 -15.91
N GLU A 19 -2.53 16.76 -15.69
CA GLU A 19 -2.92 16.24 -14.38
C GLU A 19 -1.69 15.82 -13.56
N ILE A 20 -1.76 16.03 -12.24
CA ILE A 20 -0.70 15.60 -11.31
C ILE A 20 -0.74 14.08 -11.18
N VAL A 21 0.42 13.45 -11.35
CA VAL A 21 0.59 12.01 -11.21
C VAL A 21 1.75 11.66 -10.29
N CYS A 22 1.76 10.41 -9.85
CA CYS A 22 2.80 9.80 -9.04
C CYS A 22 3.66 8.90 -9.93
N LEU A 23 4.99 9.09 -9.93
CA LEU A 23 5.94 8.21 -10.59
C LEU A 23 6.76 7.45 -9.54
N LYS A 24 6.52 6.16 -9.40
CA LYS A 24 7.35 5.27 -8.60
C LYS A 24 8.48 4.72 -9.46
N LYS A 25 9.73 5.01 -9.09
CA LYS A 25 10.92 4.56 -9.82
C LYS A 25 11.54 3.34 -9.15
N ILE A 26 11.73 2.28 -9.93
CA ILE A 26 12.45 1.07 -9.56
C ILE A 26 13.79 1.12 -10.24
N SER A 27 14.89 1.24 -9.48
CA SER A 27 16.24 1.37 -10.03
C SER A 27 16.66 0.14 -10.84
N MET A 28 17.27 0.39 -11.99
CA MET A 28 17.86 -0.63 -12.87
C MET A 28 19.39 -0.51 -12.93
N VAL A 29 19.96 0.36 -12.12
CA VAL A 29 21.41 0.59 -12.07
C VAL A 29 22.09 -0.66 -11.49
N GLY A 30 23.15 -1.15 -12.17
CA GLY A 30 23.88 -2.35 -11.74
C GLY A 30 23.19 -3.68 -12.06
N VAL A 31 22.00 -3.68 -12.70
CA VAL A 31 21.30 -4.91 -13.09
C VAL A 31 21.93 -5.49 -14.36
N PRO A 32 22.40 -6.77 -14.34
CA PRO A 32 22.93 -7.43 -15.53
C PRO A 32 21.91 -7.49 -16.67
N ALA A 33 22.36 -7.39 -17.93
CA ALA A 33 21.48 -7.31 -19.11
C ALA A 33 20.46 -8.46 -19.20
N LEU A 34 20.87 -9.69 -18.96
CA LEU A 34 19.99 -10.86 -18.98
C LEU A 34 18.88 -10.79 -17.91
N LYS A 35 19.25 -10.33 -16.71
CA LYS A 35 18.30 -10.16 -15.61
C LYS A 35 17.34 -9.01 -15.88
N ARG A 36 17.83 -7.93 -16.51
CA ARG A 36 17.01 -6.79 -16.95
C ARG A 36 15.92 -7.19 -17.93
N THR A 37 16.22 -8.04 -18.92
CA THR A 37 15.25 -8.53 -19.90
C THR A 37 14.14 -9.34 -19.22
N LYS A 38 14.49 -10.22 -18.29
CA LYS A 38 13.52 -10.99 -17.48
C LYS A 38 12.64 -10.05 -16.63
N MET A 39 13.26 -9.10 -15.92
CA MET A 39 12.53 -8.11 -15.15
C MET A 39 11.54 -7.31 -15.98
N LEU A 40 11.93 -6.86 -17.18
CA LEU A 40 11.06 -6.14 -18.10
C LEU A 40 9.88 -6.99 -18.56
N SER A 41 10.10 -8.28 -18.86
CA SER A 41 9.02 -9.17 -19.28
C SER A 41 8.02 -9.45 -18.15
N SER A 42 8.52 -9.80 -16.97
CA SER A 42 7.67 -10.00 -15.77
C SER A 42 6.89 -8.73 -15.42
N PHE A 43 7.58 -7.58 -15.40
CA PHE A 43 6.98 -6.28 -15.13
C PHE A 43 5.86 -5.93 -16.13
N LYS A 44 6.07 -6.18 -17.44
CA LYS A 44 5.03 -5.94 -18.47
C LYS A 44 3.81 -6.83 -18.29
N THR A 45 4.01 -8.09 -17.91
CA THR A 45 2.92 -9.05 -17.69
C THR A 45 2.05 -8.61 -16.50
N GLU A 46 2.66 -8.28 -15.37
CA GLU A 46 1.93 -7.83 -14.17
C GLU A 46 1.25 -6.48 -14.39
N LEU A 47 1.90 -5.56 -15.09
CA LEU A 47 1.32 -4.29 -15.47
C LEU A 47 0.09 -4.43 -16.35
N GLY A 48 0.07 -5.40 -17.26
CA GLY A 48 -1.12 -5.67 -18.10
C GLY A 48 -2.36 -5.97 -17.24
N ILE A 49 -2.16 -6.53 -16.05
CA ILE A 49 -3.22 -6.78 -15.07
C ILE A 49 -3.52 -5.47 -14.30
N MET A 50 -2.51 -4.81 -13.74
CA MET A 50 -2.67 -3.62 -12.90
C MET A 50 -3.33 -2.44 -13.62
N ILE A 51 -3.02 -2.21 -14.89
CA ILE A 51 -3.61 -1.11 -15.69
C ILE A 51 -5.12 -1.33 -15.90
N ARG A 52 -5.58 -2.59 -15.96
CA ARG A 52 -7.00 -2.94 -16.11
C ARG A 52 -7.79 -2.86 -14.81
N LEU A 53 -7.11 -2.84 -13.66
CA LEU A 53 -7.76 -2.70 -12.37
C LEU A 53 -8.30 -1.29 -12.21
N ARG A 54 -9.62 -1.19 -12.11
CA ARG A 54 -10.31 0.07 -11.84
C ARG A 54 -11.31 -0.14 -10.73
N HIS A 55 -10.96 0.30 -9.55
CA HIS A 55 -11.84 0.23 -8.39
C HIS A 55 -11.66 1.47 -7.51
N PRO A 56 -12.73 2.03 -6.92
CA PRO A 56 -12.63 3.25 -6.11
C PRO A 56 -11.77 3.09 -4.83
N ARG A 57 -11.40 1.84 -4.46
CA ARG A 57 -10.58 1.54 -3.27
C ARG A 57 -9.22 0.92 -3.60
N THR A 58 -8.79 0.98 -4.85
CA THR A 58 -7.42 0.64 -5.26
C THR A 58 -6.82 1.82 -6.02
N VAL A 59 -5.51 2.05 -5.86
CA VAL A 59 -4.79 3.10 -6.61
C VAL A 59 -4.74 2.72 -8.07
N GLN A 60 -5.13 3.65 -8.95
CA GLN A 60 -5.13 3.43 -10.37
C GLN A 60 -3.73 3.57 -10.97
N VAL A 61 -3.29 2.55 -11.70
CA VAL A 61 -2.11 2.61 -12.56
C VAL A 61 -2.51 3.24 -13.89
N LEU A 62 -1.82 4.33 -14.26
CA LEU A 62 -2.09 5.10 -15.46
C LEU A 62 -1.17 4.72 -16.62
N GLY A 63 0.01 4.21 -16.32
CA GLY A 63 0.98 3.82 -17.33
C GLY A 63 2.34 3.46 -16.74
N VAL A 64 3.31 3.27 -17.64
CA VAL A 64 4.66 2.86 -17.29
C VAL A 64 5.71 3.54 -18.14
N VAL A 65 6.90 3.69 -17.55
CA VAL A 65 8.12 4.11 -18.24
C VAL A 65 9.06 2.91 -18.30
N THR A 66 9.25 2.37 -19.51
CA THR A 66 10.13 1.21 -19.76
C THR A 66 11.31 1.54 -20.69
N THR A 67 11.32 2.75 -21.24
CA THR A 67 12.35 3.21 -22.20
C THR A 67 13.59 3.77 -21.51
N ASN A 68 13.54 4.05 -20.22
CA ASN A 68 14.68 4.59 -19.49
C ASN A 68 15.66 3.46 -19.11
N PRO A 69 16.98 3.60 -19.41
CA PRO A 69 17.96 2.54 -19.13
C PRO A 69 18.31 2.40 -17.65
N THR A 70 18.00 3.41 -16.82
CA THR A 70 18.41 3.46 -15.40
C THR A 70 17.29 3.09 -14.42
N PHE A 71 16.02 3.12 -14.84
CA PHE A 71 14.90 2.76 -13.99
C PHE A 71 13.69 2.25 -14.80
N LEU A 72 12.85 1.48 -14.14
CA LEU A 72 11.45 1.23 -14.53
C LEU A 72 10.56 2.19 -13.76
N GLY A 73 9.58 2.79 -14.44
CA GLY A 73 8.66 3.74 -13.82
C GLY A 73 7.23 3.23 -13.83
N LEU A 74 6.56 3.27 -12.67
CA LEU A 74 5.13 3.07 -12.55
C LEU A 74 4.44 4.42 -12.38
N VAL A 75 3.57 4.78 -13.33
CA VAL A 75 2.80 6.03 -13.29
C VAL A 75 1.43 5.73 -12.69
N MET A 76 1.08 6.41 -11.62
CA MET A 76 -0.16 6.20 -10.87
C MET A 76 -0.89 7.52 -10.63
N GLU A 77 -2.18 7.45 -10.31
CA GLU A 77 -2.91 8.60 -9.80
C GLU A 77 -2.22 9.19 -8.56
N TYR A 78 -2.26 10.51 -8.43
CA TYR A 78 -1.75 11.21 -7.25
C TYR A 78 -2.83 11.33 -6.18
N LEU A 79 -2.53 10.92 -4.97
CA LEU A 79 -3.44 11.00 -3.83
C LEU A 79 -2.90 12.01 -2.80
N PRO A 80 -3.55 13.16 -2.62
CA PRO A 80 -3.02 14.26 -1.82
C PRO A 80 -3.05 14.00 -0.30
N GLY A 81 -3.83 13.03 0.16
CA GLY A 81 -3.96 12.73 1.60
C GLY A 81 -2.77 11.97 2.20
N GLY A 82 -1.81 11.53 1.36
CA GLY A 82 -0.67 10.74 1.84
C GLY A 82 -1.07 9.34 2.31
N SER A 83 -0.19 8.67 3.07
CA SER A 83 -0.49 7.34 3.59
C SER A 83 -1.37 7.40 4.85
N LEU A 84 -2.14 6.32 5.07
CA LEU A 84 -2.94 6.15 6.28
C LEU A 84 -2.03 6.15 7.54
N ARG A 85 -0.82 5.57 7.47
CA ARG A 85 0.13 5.64 8.57
C ARG A 85 0.48 7.08 8.93
N HIS A 86 0.78 7.91 7.93
CA HIS A 86 1.07 9.33 8.15
C HIS A 86 -0.12 10.06 8.81
N ALA A 87 -1.34 9.73 8.40
CA ALA A 87 -2.55 10.30 9.02
C ALA A 87 -2.72 9.85 10.47
N LEU A 88 -2.41 8.58 10.79
CA LEU A 88 -2.49 8.05 12.15
C LEU A 88 -1.40 8.62 13.08
N ASP A 89 -0.25 9.03 12.53
CA ASP A 89 0.86 9.63 13.28
C ASP A 89 0.62 11.11 13.64
N ARG A 90 -0.37 11.75 13.04
CA ARG A 90 -0.64 13.18 13.25
C ARG A 90 -1.47 13.39 14.50
N ASP A 91 -0.93 14.12 15.47
CA ASP A 91 -1.65 14.50 16.70
C ASP A 91 -2.66 15.62 16.50
N ASP A 92 -2.47 16.46 15.45
CA ASP A 92 -3.34 17.61 15.12
C ASP A 92 -4.59 17.21 14.34
N GLU A 93 -4.71 15.96 13.91
CA GLU A 93 -5.85 15.47 13.14
C GLU A 93 -6.87 14.77 14.03
N VAL A 94 -8.11 15.27 14.00
CA VAL A 94 -9.22 14.61 14.69
C VAL A 94 -9.73 13.44 13.86
N ILE A 95 -9.29 12.23 14.19
CA ILE A 95 -9.78 11.01 13.58
C ILE A 95 -11.05 10.58 14.31
N THR A 96 -12.20 10.77 13.66
CA THR A 96 -13.49 10.37 14.25
C THR A 96 -13.75 8.87 14.10
N PRO A 97 -14.61 8.26 14.96
CA PRO A 97 -15.02 6.86 14.81
C PRO A 97 -15.59 6.53 13.43
N GLU A 98 -16.26 7.51 12.78
CA GLU A 98 -16.79 7.35 11.42
C GLU A 98 -15.65 7.18 10.39
N TYR A 99 -14.57 7.97 10.49
CA TYR A 99 -13.41 7.80 9.62
C TYR A 99 -12.76 6.43 9.82
N GLN A 100 -12.58 5.99 11.08
CA GLN A 100 -12.01 4.67 11.37
C GLN A 100 -12.85 3.54 10.74
N ARG A 101 -14.18 3.62 10.83
CA ARG A 101 -15.07 2.65 10.17
C ARG A 101 -14.99 2.71 8.66
N PHE A 102 -14.96 3.91 8.06
CA PHE A 102 -14.80 4.03 6.60
C PHE A 102 -13.47 3.47 6.13
N TRP A 103 -12.37 3.76 6.82
CA TRP A 103 -11.06 3.24 6.45
C TRP A 103 -11.01 1.71 6.55
N THR A 104 -11.56 1.15 7.62
CA THR A 104 -11.74 -0.30 7.78
C THR A 104 -12.46 -0.92 6.58
N ALA A 105 -13.63 -0.37 6.23
CA ALA A 105 -14.44 -0.89 5.12
C ALA A 105 -13.77 -0.65 3.75
N ASP A 106 -13.11 0.49 3.54
CA ASP A 106 -12.44 0.83 2.29
C ASP A 106 -11.27 -0.11 1.99
N VAL A 107 -10.45 -0.42 3.00
CA VAL A 107 -9.34 -1.37 2.85
C VAL A 107 -9.89 -2.76 2.52
N ALA A 108 -10.92 -3.24 3.23
CA ALA A 108 -11.55 -4.53 2.93
C ALA A 108 -12.11 -4.59 1.50
N LEU A 109 -12.79 -3.54 1.04
CA LEU A 109 -13.33 -3.45 -0.32
C LEU A 109 -12.22 -3.44 -1.39
N GLY A 110 -11.12 -2.72 -1.13
CA GLY A 110 -9.96 -2.73 -2.01
C GLY A 110 -9.34 -4.12 -2.12
N MET A 111 -9.15 -4.80 -0.98
CA MET A 111 -8.60 -6.16 -0.93
C MET A 111 -9.53 -7.18 -1.57
N ALA A 112 -10.83 -7.13 -1.30
CA ALA A 112 -11.82 -8.01 -1.94
C ALA A 112 -11.79 -7.87 -3.47
N HIS A 113 -11.64 -6.63 -3.99
CA HIS A 113 -11.49 -6.41 -5.42
C HIS A 113 -10.21 -7.04 -5.97
N LEU A 114 -9.05 -6.89 -5.28
CA LEU A 114 -7.80 -7.52 -5.71
C LEU A 114 -7.97 -9.05 -5.80
N TYR A 115 -8.54 -9.68 -4.77
CA TYR A 115 -8.76 -11.14 -4.76
C TYR A 115 -9.77 -11.60 -5.80
N SER A 116 -10.81 -10.82 -6.11
CA SER A 116 -11.72 -11.11 -7.23
C SER A 116 -11.00 -11.13 -8.59
N CYS A 117 -9.91 -10.37 -8.70
CA CYS A 117 -9.01 -10.33 -9.85
C CYS A 117 -7.81 -11.29 -9.74
N LYS A 118 -7.78 -12.15 -8.71
CA LYS A 118 -6.70 -13.11 -8.43
C LYS A 118 -5.34 -12.44 -8.17
N ILE A 119 -5.36 -11.27 -7.54
CA ILE A 119 -4.16 -10.52 -7.14
C ILE A 119 -4.03 -10.58 -5.63
N GLU A 120 -2.90 -11.04 -5.16
CA GLU A 120 -2.47 -11.02 -3.77
C GLU A 120 -1.69 -9.72 -3.53
N HIS A 121 -1.85 -9.13 -2.34
CA HIS A 121 -1.12 -7.92 -1.98
C HIS A 121 0.29 -8.22 -1.45
N ARG A 122 0.40 -9.15 -0.49
CA ARG A 122 1.64 -9.64 0.13
C ARG A 122 2.44 -8.65 0.99
N ASP A 123 2.05 -7.38 1.05
CA ASP A 123 2.68 -6.36 1.91
C ASP A 123 1.64 -5.33 2.37
N LEU A 124 0.46 -5.81 2.80
CA LEU A 124 -0.61 -4.94 3.30
C LEU A 124 -0.22 -4.36 4.66
N LYS A 125 -0.20 -3.02 4.74
CA LYS A 125 0.08 -2.22 5.94
C LYS A 125 -0.45 -0.80 5.73
N THR A 126 -0.60 -0.01 6.80
CA THR A 126 -1.13 1.36 6.70
C THR A 126 -0.27 2.30 5.86
N HIS A 127 1.03 1.99 5.67
CA HIS A 127 1.89 2.71 4.72
C HIS A 127 1.48 2.51 3.26
N ASN A 128 0.89 1.36 2.93
CA ASN A 128 0.43 0.98 1.59
C ASN A 128 -1.09 1.19 1.40
N VAL A 129 -1.67 2.05 2.23
CA VAL A 129 -3.04 2.56 2.10
C VAL A 129 -2.94 4.08 2.01
N LEU A 130 -3.42 4.64 0.91
CA LEU A 130 -3.36 6.08 0.66
C LEU A 130 -4.74 6.72 0.82
N LEU A 131 -4.75 8.00 1.20
CA LEU A 131 -5.96 8.79 1.40
C LEU A 131 -6.24 9.70 0.21
N THR A 132 -7.47 9.67 -0.24
CA THR A 132 -8.01 10.63 -1.21
C THR A 132 -8.23 11.99 -0.55
N HIS A 133 -8.45 13.03 -1.35
CA HIS A 133 -8.78 14.37 -0.86
C HIS A 133 -10.04 14.38 0.04
N ASP A 134 -10.97 13.47 -0.18
CA ASP A 134 -12.18 13.34 0.61
C ASP A 134 -12.05 12.33 1.78
N GLY A 135 -10.84 11.95 2.14
CA GLY A 135 -10.53 11.12 3.31
C GLY A 135 -10.88 9.65 3.17
N ARG A 136 -11.07 9.12 1.94
CA ARG A 136 -11.31 7.70 1.70
C ARG A 136 -10.00 6.97 1.43
N CYS A 137 -9.97 5.68 1.72
CA CYS A 137 -8.78 4.84 1.50
C CYS A 137 -8.73 4.23 0.11
N LYS A 138 -7.51 4.13 -0.41
CA LYS A 138 -7.16 3.30 -1.57
C LYS A 138 -5.92 2.47 -1.27
N VAL A 139 -6.01 1.17 -1.54
CA VAL A 139 -4.88 0.24 -1.42
C VAL A 139 -3.91 0.46 -2.57
N THR A 140 -2.61 0.49 -2.27
CA THR A 140 -1.51 0.68 -3.25
C THR A 140 -0.43 -0.37 -3.07
N ASP A 141 0.53 -0.40 -3.99
CA ASP A 141 1.71 -1.29 -3.96
C ASP A 141 1.41 -2.79 -4.02
N PHE A 142 0.23 -3.16 -4.53
CA PHE A 142 -0.15 -4.53 -4.81
C PHE A 142 0.49 -5.05 -6.11
N GLY A 143 0.69 -6.37 -6.21
CA GLY A 143 1.14 -7.06 -7.44
C GLY A 143 2.65 -7.00 -7.69
N LEU A 144 3.38 -5.94 -7.31
CA LEU A 144 4.84 -5.84 -7.52
C LEU A 144 5.63 -6.91 -6.74
N SER A 145 5.05 -7.44 -5.69
CA SER A 145 5.63 -8.49 -4.85
C SER A 145 5.66 -9.88 -5.50
N ARG A 146 4.94 -10.08 -6.62
CA ARG A 146 4.99 -11.33 -7.42
C ARG A 146 6.21 -11.40 -8.34
N CYS A 147 6.75 -10.26 -8.74
CA CYS A 147 7.98 -10.19 -9.53
C CYS A 147 9.18 -10.58 -8.66
N GLU A 148 9.55 -11.87 -8.62
CA GLU A 148 10.70 -12.35 -7.85
C GLU A 148 11.99 -11.60 -8.21
N GLU A 149 12.15 -11.24 -9.47
CA GLU A 149 13.26 -10.44 -9.96
C GLU A 149 13.23 -9.02 -9.39
N LEU A 150 12.04 -8.41 -9.19
CA LEU A 150 11.90 -7.10 -8.55
C LEU A 150 12.15 -7.18 -7.04
N LYS A 151 11.73 -8.26 -6.38
CA LYS A 151 12.02 -8.49 -4.95
C LYS A 151 13.52 -8.45 -4.65
N THR A 152 14.35 -9.01 -5.52
CA THR A 152 15.82 -9.05 -5.31
C THR A 152 16.44 -7.65 -5.28
N PHE A 153 15.83 -6.64 -5.91
CA PHE A 153 16.30 -5.26 -5.94
C PHE A 153 15.66 -4.37 -4.88
N THR A 154 14.43 -4.66 -4.50
CA THR A 154 13.76 -3.98 -3.40
C THR A 154 14.16 -4.54 -2.04
N THR A 155 14.65 -5.79 -2.00
CA THR A 155 14.94 -6.52 -0.76
C THR A 155 16.43 -6.57 -0.38
N THR A 156 17.36 -6.34 -1.33
CA THR A 156 18.82 -6.50 -1.06
C THR A 156 19.41 -5.44 -0.14
N ALA A 157 18.77 -4.28 -0.01
CA ALA A 157 19.19 -3.29 0.99
C ALA A 157 18.44 -3.44 2.33
N THR A 158 17.31 -4.13 2.35
CA THR A 158 16.34 -3.99 3.43
C THR A 158 16.05 -5.25 4.25
N MET A 159 16.40 -6.46 3.78
CA MET A 159 16.19 -7.65 4.63
C MET A 159 17.10 -7.71 5.85
N ARG A 160 18.22 -6.98 5.88
CA ARG A 160 19.07 -6.89 7.09
C ARG A 160 18.69 -5.72 8.01
N ASP A 161 18.14 -4.62 7.47
CA ASP A 161 17.86 -3.40 8.24
C ASP A 161 16.38 -2.99 8.30
N SER A 162 15.50 -3.42 7.38
CA SER A 162 14.07 -3.10 7.39
C SER A 162 13.15 -4.20 7.90
N VAL A 163 13.71 -5.21 8.52
CA VAL A 163 12.98 -6.25 9.25
C VAL A 163 12.18 -5.65 10.43
N ALA A 164 12.31 -4.36 10.72
CA ALA A 164 11.58 -3.73 11.82
C ALA A 164 10.08 -3.44 11.54
N GLY A 165 9.64 -3.37 10.27
CA GLY A 165 8.23 -3.03 9.95
C GLY A 165 7.41 -4.16 9.36
N THR A 166 7.95 -4.94 8.45
CA THR A 166 7.21 -5.97 7.71
C THR A 166 6.80 -7.19 8.56
N PRO A 167 7.66 -7.78 9.44
CA PRO A 167 7.27 -8.91 10.28
C PRO A 167 6.08 -8.67 11.18
N ALA A 168 5.82 -7.43 11.56
CA ALA A 168 4.68 -7.08 12.40
C ALA A 168 3.31 -7.35 11.74
N PHE A 169 3.27 -7.43 10.42
CA PHE A 169 2.05 -7.68 9.62
C PHE A 169 2.01 -9.09 9.03
N MET A 170 3.08 -9.86 9.18
CA MET A 170 3.18 -11.19 8.60
C MET A 170 2.37 -12.20 9.39
N ALA A 171 1.64 -13.05 8.68
CA ALA A 171 0.92 -14.17 9.27
C ALA A 171 1.90 -15.28 9.73
N PRO A 172 1.57 -16.02 10.81
CA PRO A 172 2.47 -17.03 11.38
C PRO A 172 2.91 -18.10 10.38
N GLU A 173 2.01 -18.59 9.53
CA GLU A 173 2.28 -19.63 8.53
C GLU A 173 3.33 -19.23 7.50
N LEU A 174 3.56 -17.95 7.28
CA LEU A 174 4.59 -17.48 6.34
C LEU A 174 6.02 -17.74 6.84
N PHE A 175 6.18 -17.95 8.15
CA PHE A 175 7.47 -18.30 8.75
C PHE A 175 7.71 -19.81 8.75
N GLU A 176 6.65 -20.62 8.65
CA GLU A 176 6.73 -22.08 8.67
C GLU A 176 6.87 -22.64 7.25
N ASP A 177 5.92 -22.33 6.38
CA ASP A 177 5.80 -22.94 5.05
C ASP A 177 6.13 -22.01 3.90
N ASN A 178 6.30 -20.70 4.17
CA ASN A 178 6.46 -19.65 3.16
C ASN A 178 5.35 -19.66 2.07
N THR A 179 4.18 -20.24 2.39
CA THR A 179 3.03 -20.33 1.48
C THR A 179 2.12 -19.15 1.69
N PHE A 180 2.01 -18.30 0.68
CA PHE A 180 1.17 -17.11 0.71
C PHE A 180 -0.22 -17.40 0.15
N THR A 181 -1.27 -16.98 0.85
CA THR A 181 -2.67 -17.11 0.45
C THR A 181 -3.47 -15.86 0.78
N GLU A 182 -4.75 -15.82 0.39
CA GLU A 182 -5.69 -14.78 0.84
C GLU A 182 -5.69 -14.63 2.37
N LYS A 183 -5.59 -15.75 3.08
CA LYS A 183 -5.65 -15.78 4.54
C LYS A 183 -4.45 -15.08 5.19
N SER A 184 -3.31 -15.05 4.53
CA SER A 184 -2.13 -14.29 4.97
C SER A 184 -2.36 -12.77 4.85
N ASP A 185 -2.99 -12.29 3.76
CA ASP A 185 -3.38 -10.88 3.63
C ASP A 185 -4.53 -10.50 4.59
N VAL A 186 -5.44 -11.44 4.91
CA VAL A 186 -6.48 -11.24 5.95
C VAL A 186 -5.85 -11.06 7.32
N TYR A 187 -4.80 -11.80 7.64
CA TYR A 187 -4.03 -11.56 8.87
C TYR A 187 -3.42 -10.15 8.90
N SER A 188 -2.77 -9.75 7.80
CA SER A 188 -2.20 -8.38 7.66
C SER A 188 -3.29 -7.31 7.82
N TYR A 189 -4.49 -7.55 7.28
CA TYR A 189 -5.65 -6.67 7.44
C TYR A 189 -6.07 -6.52 8.91
N ALA A 190 -6.05 -7.60 9.70
CA ALA A 190 -6.33 -7.50 11.14
C ALA A 190 -5.34 -6.58 11.86
N VAL A 191 -4.06 -6.61 11.50
CA VAL A 191 -3.04 -5.69 12.04
C VAL A 191 -3.30 -4.25 11.57
N VAL A 192 -3.75 -4.04 10.33
CA VAL A 192 -4.18 -2.72 9.84
C VAL A 192 -5.39 -2.20 10.64
N LEU A 193 -6.36 -3.06 10.96
CA LEU A 193 -7.47 -2.68 11.85
C LEU A 193 -6.95 -2.22 13.21
N TRP A 194 -6.02 -2.98 13.80
CA TRP A 194 -5.40 -2.62 15.04
C TRP A 194 -4.75 -1.23 14.96
N GLU A 195 -3.95 -0.93 13.94
CA GLU A 195 -3.33 0.39 13.75
C GLU A 195 -4.36 1.52 13.63
N ILE A 196 -5.48 1.30 12.92
CA ILE A 196 -6.54 2.30 12.76
C ILE A 196 -7.15 2.70 14.11
N TYR A 197 -7.31 1.76 15.04
CA TYR A 197 -7.97 2.00 16.32
C TYR A 197 -7.02 2.30 17.47
N ASP A 198 -5.81 1.74 17.48
CA ASP A 198 -4.78 2.02 18.48
C ASP A 198 -3.98 3.28 18.13
N ARG A 199 -3.75 3.54 16.84
CA ARG A 199 -2.85 4.56 16.26
C ARG A 199 -1.37 4.30 16.54
N GLY A 200 -1.04 3.30 17.33
CA GLY A 200 0.32 2.91 17.66
C GLY A 200 1.05 2.19 16.53
N ILE A 201 2.29 1.82 16.81
CA ILE A 201 3.11 0.96 15.95
C ILE A 201 2.97 -0.48 16.46
N PRO A 202 2.53 -1.43 15.63
CA PRO A 202 2.36 -2.81 16.07
C PRO A 202 3.70 -3.39 16.53
N TRP A 203 3.69 -4.02 17.72
CA TRP A 203 4.88 -4.61 18.37
C TRP A 203 6.01 -3.60 18.62
N ALA A 204 5.71 -2.34 18.92
CA ALA A 204 6.69 -1.29 19.15
C ALA A 204 7.81 -1.74 20.10
N GLY A 205 9.07 -1.43 19.74
CA GLY A 205 10.26 -1.76 20.53
C GLY A 205 10.73 -3.22 20.45
N LEU A 206 10.01 -4.12 19.76
CA LEU A 206 10.42 -5.50 19.59
C LEU A 206 11.26 -5.69 18.31
N LYS A 207 12.28 -6.54 18.42
CA LYS A 207 13.04 -7.01 17.25
C LYS A 207 12.21 -8.06 16.47
N PRO A 208 12.46 -8.24 15.16
CA PRO A 208 11.75 -9.22 14.34
C PRO A 208 11.68 -10.63 14.92
N GLN A 209 12.80 -11.11 15.49
CA GLN A 209 12.86 -12.44 16.10
C GLN A 209 11.97 -12.55 17.35
N GLN A 210 11.81 -11.44 18.08
CA GLN A 210 10.93 -11.40 19.26
C GLN A 210 9.46 -11.38 18.84
N ILE A 211 9.13 -10.68 17.73
CA ILE A 211 7.79 -10.70 17.14
C ILE A 211 7.45 -12.12 16.71
N LEU A 212 8.34 -12.77 15.93
CA LEU A 212 8.17 -14.14 15.48
C LEU A 212 7.94 -15.09 16.66
N TYR A 213 8.75 -14.98 17.71
CA TYR A 213 8.58 -15.82 18.90
C TYR A 213 7.20 -15.63 19.55
N LYS A 214 6.71 -14.40 19.62
CA LYS A 214 5.36 -14.11 20.15
C LYS A 214 4.28 -14.75 19.27
N LEU A 215 4.39 -14.64 17.94
CA LEU A 215 3.42 -15.19 17.00
C LEU A 215 3.36 -16.72 17.05
N ILE A 216 4.51 -17.39 17.16
CA ILE A 216 4.60 -18.86 17.36
C ILE A 216 3.97 -19.27 18.71
N LYS A 217 4.06 -18.41 19.72
CA LYS A 217 3.38 -18.61 21.03
C LYS A 217 1.93 -18.15 21.02
N GLU A 218 1.34 -17.93 19.85
CA GLU A 218 -0.04 -17.48 19.66
C GLU A 218 -0.38 -16.16 20.36
N GLN A 219 0.65 -15.39 20.74
CA GLN A 219 0.43 -14.08 21.33
C GLN A 219 -0.01 -13.09 20.25
N ARG A 220 -0.91 -12.21 20.60
CA ARG A 220 -1.44 -11.14 19.74
C ARG A 220 -1.26 -9.79 20.41
N LEU A 221 -1.47 -8.72 19.66
CA LEU A 221 -1.57 -7.37 20.17
C LEU A 221 -2.82 -7.24 21.07
N ASP A 222 -2.76 -6.39 22.08
CA ASP A 222 -3.92 -6.10 22.91
C ASP A 222 -5.01 -5.40 22.08
N VAL A 223 -6.27 -5.80 22.26
CA VAL A 223 -7.39 -5.19 21.56
C VAL A 223 -7.55 -3.73 22.01
N PRO A 224 -7.54 -2.74 21.08
CA PRO A 224 -7.71 -1.33 21.43
C PRO A 224 -9.04 -1.09 22.16
N LYS A 225 -9.01 -0.39 23.31
CA LYS A 225 -10.21 -0.11 24.11
C LYS A 225 -11.25 0.74 23.36
N SER A 226 -10.82 1.53 22.40
CA SER A 226 -11.67 2.39 21.55
C SER A 226 -12.38 1.60 20.44
N MET A 227 -11.97 0.35 20.18
CA MET A 227 -12.50 -0.44 19.07
C MET A 227 -13.91 -0.98 19.40
N PRO A 228 -14.91 -0.75 18.52
CA PRO A 228 -16.24 -1.33 18.68
C PRO A 228 -16.21 -2.87 18.69
N ARG A 229 -17.14 -3.48 19.44
CA ARG A 229 -17.16 -4.93 19.64
C ARG A 229 -17.30 -5.75 18.35
N ASP A 230 -18.08 -5.28 17.40
CA ASP A 230 -18.22 -5.91 16.08
C ASP A 230 -16.88 -5.97 15.35
N LEU A 231 -16.08 -4.91 15.41
CA LEU A 231 -14.77 -4.82 14.76
C LEU A 231 -13.68 -5.55 15.54
N SER A 232 -13.71 -5.56 16.87
CA SER A 232 -12.77 -6.36 17.64
C SER A 232 -12.98 -7.85 17.41
N SER A 233 -14.23 -8.31 17.37
CA SER A 233 -14.55 -9.70 17.03
C SER A 233 -14.12 -10.08 15.60
N LEU A 234 -14.30 -9.18 14.64
CA LEU A 234 -13.78 -9.37 13.27
C LEU A 234 -12.25 -9.47 13.27
N MET A 235 -11.58 -8.56 13.95
CA MET A 235 -10.12 -8.53 14.05
C MET A 235 -9.58 -9.82 14.66
N GLU A 236 -10.17 -10.29 15.77
CA GLU A 236 -9.77 -11.53 16.45
C GLU A 236 -9.91 -12.77 15.55
N ARG A 237 -10.97 -12.85 14.74
CA ARG A 237 -11.12 -13.91 13.73
C ARG A 237 -10.13 -13.75 12.57
N ALA A 238 -9.88 -12.53 12.13
CA ALA A 238 -9.00 -12.26 10.99
C ALA A 238 -7.53 -12.57 11.27
N TRP A 239 -7.07 -12.52 12.52
CA TRP A 239 -5.71 -12.93 12.90
C TRP A 239 -5.64 -14.26 13.66
N ALA A 240 -6.63 -15.13 13.50
CA ALA A 240 -6.61 -16.49 14.07
C ALA A 240 -5.31 -17.21 13.69
N GLN A 241 -4.83 -18.12 14.56
CA GLN A 241 -3.63 -18.90 14.30
C GLN A 241 -3.82 -19.79 13.08
N ASP A 242 -4.93 -20.53 13.06
CA ASP A 242 -5.34 -21.33 11.92
C ASP A 242 -5.82 -20.43 10.76
N PRO A 243 -5.14 -20.45 9.59
CA PRO A 243 -5.57 -19.69 8.42
C PRO A 243 -6.99 -20.00 7.96
N ASP A 244 -7.43 -21.26 8.08
CA ASP A 244 -8.75 -21.68 7.62
C ASP A 244 -9.90 -21.13 8.51
N ALA A 245 -9.60 -20.80 9.76
CA ALA A 245 -10.54 -20.13 10.65
C ALA A 245 -10.75 -18.64 10.31
N ARG A 246 -9.86 -18.03 9.51
CA ARG A 246 -9.99 -16.63 9.12
C ARG A 246 -11.06 -16.44 8.04
N PRO A 247 -11.90 -15.38 8.10
CA PRO A 247 -12.88 -15.08 7.04
C PRO A 247 -12.19 -14.77 5.70
N SER A 248 -12.93 -14.85 4.60
CA SER A 248 -12.47 -14.28 3.31
C SER A 248 -12.71 -12.76 3.27
N PHE A 249 -12.01 -12.02 2.38
CA PHE A 249 -12.32 -10.60 2.19
C PHE A 249 -13.76 -10.37 1.71
N ALA A 250 -14.34 -11.30 0.95
CA ALA A 250 -15.73 -11.23 0.54
C ALA A 250 -16.69 -11.29 1.73
N ASP A 251 -16.42 -12.16 2.71
CA ASP A 251 -17.23 -12.26 3.93
C ASP A 251 -17.04 -11.07 4.86
N ILE A 252 -15.81 -10.58 5.01
CA ILE A 252 -15.50 -9.34 5.73
C ILE A 252 -16.31 -8.17 5.15
N CYS A 253 -16.34 -8.02 3.81
CA CYS A 253 -17.11 -6.94 3.18
C CYS A 253 -18.61 -7.05 3.44
N LYS A 254 -19.21 -8.26 3.43
CA LYS A 254 -20.62 -8.47 3.75
C LYS A 254 -20.93 -8.05 5.19
N GLU A 255 -20.07 -8.45 6.13
CA GLU A 255 -20.23 -8.11 7.55
C GLU A 255 -20.14 -6.59 7.78
N LEU A 256 -19.14 -5.93 7.18
CA LEU A 256 -18.93 -4.50 7.30
C LEU A 256 -20.03 -3.66 6.63
N GLN A 257 -20.62 -4.13 5.51
CA GLN A 257 -21.75 -3.45 4.85
C GLN A 257 -22.96 -3.32 5.75
N ALA A 258 -23.20 -4.31 6.61
CA ALA A 258 -24.31 -4.30 7.55
C ALA A 258 -24.13 -3.28 8.69
N THR A 259 -22.90 -2.91 9.03
CA THR A 259 -22.56 -2.10 10.21
C THR A 259 -21.96 -0.74 9.89
N THR A 260 -21.48 -0.52 8.65
CA THR A 260 -20.89 0.77 8.26
C THR A 260 -21.98 1.77 7.89
N PRO A 261 -22.06 2.95 8.57
CA PRO A 261 -23.06 3.94 8.26
C PRO A 261 -22.90 4.48 6.84
N ARG A 262 -24.02 4.89 6.21
CA ARG A 262 -23.94 5.65 4.97
C ARG A 262 -23.23 6.97 5.25
N ARG A 263 -22.29 7.36 4.38
CA ARG A 263 -21.52 8.59 4.53
C ARG A 263 -22.46 9.80 4.65
N PRO A 264 -22.29 10.65 5.69
CA PRO A 264 -22.98 11.94 5.73
C PRO A 264 -22.53 12.78 4.53
N SER A 265 -23.46 13.50 3.90
CA SER A 265 -23.18 14.40 2.79
C SER A 265 -22.29 15.61 3.16
N SER A 266 -21.96 15.77 4.42
CA SER A 266 -21.28 16.94 4.99
C SER A 266 -19.97 16.60 5.73
N ILE A 267 -19.11 15.75 5.19
CA ILE A 267 -17.70 15.75 5.64
C ILE A 267 -17.05 16.96 4.95
N SER A 268 -17.08 18.08 5.61
CA SER A 268 -16.79 19.42 5.04
C SER A 268 -15.31 19.83 5.11
N ARG A 269 -14.38 18.96 5.48
CA ARG A 269 -12.95 19.27 5.44
C ARG A 269 -12.24 18.43 4.41
N PRO A 270 -11.55 19.07 3.44
CA PRO A 270 -10.62 18.36 2.56
C PRO A 270 -9.52 17.71 3.39
N TRP A 271 -9.32 16.40 3.22
CA TRP A 271 -8.17 15.72 3.78
C TRP A 271 -6.94 16.08 2.94
N SER A 272 -6.08 16.97 3.45
CA SER A 272 -4.81 17.28 2.80
C SER A 272 -3.67 16.96 3.75
N ALA A 273 -2.68 16.21 3.29
CA ALA A 273 -1.37 16.26 3.91
C ALA A 273 -0.95 17.74 3.89
N SER A 274 -0.56 18.30 5.05
CA SER A 274 -0.06 19.66 5.13
C SER A 274 0.91 19.89 3.98
N SER A 275 0.58 20.83 3.10
CA SER A 275 1.40 21.14 1.92
C SER A 275 2.82 21.42 2.38
N PRO A 276 3.85 20.83 1.76
CA PRO A 276 5.19 21.39 1.86
C PRO A 276 5.08 22.85 1.44
N THR A 277 5.64 23.73 2.25
CA THR A 277 5.66 25.18 2.06
C THR A 277 6.00 25.54 0.62
N ALA A 278 5.32 26.54 0.08
CA ALA A 278 5.38 27.00 -1.32
C ALA A 278 6.78 27.58 -1.72
N GLY A 279 7.86 26.84 -1.49
CA GLY A 279 9.23 27.20 -1.80
C GLY A 279 9.93 26.28 -2.81
N ASP A 280 9.39 25.10 -3.07
CA ASP A 280 10.13 24.05 -3.81
C ASP A 280 9.48 23.64 -5.15
N ALA A 281 8.94 24.57 -5.92
CA ALA A 281 8.58 24.31 -7.31
C ALA A 281 9.80 24.57 -8.20
N PRO A 282 10.43 23.53 -8.80
CA PRO A 282 11.39 23.80 -9.87
C PRO A 282 10.65 24.37 -11.08
N PRO A 283 11.30 25.29 -11.87
CA PRO A 283 10.69 25.86 -13.06
C PRO A 283 10.37 24.77 -14.09
N PRO A 284 9.33 24.94 -14.93
CA PRO A 284 8.95 23.96 -15.92
C PRO A 284 10.10 23.76 -16.92
N ALA A 285 10.52 22.51 -17.11
CA ALA A 285 11.48 22.15 -18.13
C ALA A 285 10.87 22.45 -19.50
N SER A 286 11.48 23.38 -20.24
CA SER A 286 11.12 23.71 -21.61
C SER A 286 11.35 22.49 -22.51
N VAL A 287 10.29 21.98 -23.09
CA VAL A 287 10.37 21.01 -24.18
C VAL A 287 10.89 21.74 -25.42
N ALA A 288 12.16 21.52 -25.76
CA ALA A 288 12.71 21.98 -27.01
C ALA A 288 12.04 21.23 -28.17
N SER A 289 11.20 21.93 -28.89
CA SER A 289 10.63 21.49 -30.17
C SER A 289 11.76 21.48 -31.22
N GLY A 290 12.31 20.30 -31.50
CA GLY A 290 13.22 20.10 -32.61
C GLY A 290 12.48 20.23 -33.93
N GLN A 291 12.51 21.39 -34.54
CA GLN A 291 12.17 21.57 -35.95
C GLN A 291 13.30 21.01 -36.81
N GLY A 292 13.01 19.93 -37.50
CA GLY A 292 13.83 19.45 -38.60
C GLY A 292 13.77 20.43 -39.78
N SER A 293 14.87 21.06 -40.11
CA SER A 293 15.05 21.75 -41.38
C SER A 293 15.74 20.80 -42.37
N SER A 294 14.98 20.32 -43.33
CA SER A 294 15.51 19.83 -44.59
C SER A 294 16.13 20.98 -45.37
N ARG A 295 17.39 20.86 -45.80
CA ARG A 295 17.91 21.52 -46.98
C ARG A 295 19.02 20.69 -47.66
N SER A 296 18.74 20.36 -48.92
CA SER A 296 19.59 20.17 -50.11
C SER A 296 20.82 19.29 -49.93
#